data_b2d56aebd0616fda60909776ff5865d8
#
_entry.id   b2d56aebd0616fda60909776ff5865d8
#
_cell.length_a   1.000
_cell.length_b   1.000
_cell.length_c   1.000
_cell.angle_alpha   90.00
_cell.angle_beta   90.00
_cell.angle_gamma   90.00
#
_symmetry.space_group_name_H-M   'P 1'
#
loop_
_entity.id
_entity.type
_entity.pdbx_description
1 polymer ?
#
loop_
_entity_poly.entity_id
_entity_poly.type
_entity_poly.pdbx_seq_one_letter_code
_entity_poly.pdbx_strand_id
1 'polypeptide(L)' 'MPVTNGGAPQRLIIAITGATGAIYGVRLLQALQGAADVETHLLMSPAGVMNLQHELDMGRAEVEALADVVHNVRDIG' A
#
# COMPACT_ATOMS: atom_id res chain seq x y z
N MET A 1 17.11 6.08 -5.65
CA MET A 1 17.37 6.47 -7.04
C MET A 1 16.65 5.55 -8.00
N PRO A 2 15.70 6.05 -8.67
CA PRO A 2 14.93 5.20 -9.57
C PRO A 2 15.78 4.77 -10.78
N VAL A 3 15.57 3.53 -11.13
CA VAL A 3 16.23 2.97 -12.30
C VAL A 3 15.22 2.96 -13.42
N THR A 4 15.60 3.50 -14.55
CA THR A 4 14.74 3.43 -15.72
C THR A 4 14.70 2.00 -16.23
N ASN A 5 13.52 1.50 -16.45
CA ASN A 5 13.35 0.14 -16.92
C ASN A 5 12.59 0.12 -18.24
N GLY A 6 13.06 0.93 -19.17
CA GLY A 6 12.53 0.93 -20.52
C GLY A 6 11.10 1.45 -20.65
N GLY A 7 10.67 2.28 -19.70
CA GLY A 7 9.32 2.83 -19.73
C GLY A 7 8.30 2.02 -18.98
N ALA A 8 8.65 0.82 -18.51
CA ALA A 8 7.75 0.05 -17.68
C ALA A 8 7.75 0.63 -16.27
N PRO A 9 6.59 0.68 -15.58
CA PRO A 9 6.54 1.20 -14.23
C PRO A 9 7.28 0.30 -13.26
N GLN A 10 7.88 0.91 -12.25
CA GLN A 10 8.44 0.16 -11.14
C GLN A 10 7.32 -0.33 -10.24
N ARG A 11 7.45 -1.56 -9.78
CA ARG A 11 6.50 -2.13 -8.81
C ARG A 11 7.02 -1.91 -7.41
N LEU A 12 6.18 -1.32 -6.58
CA LEU A 12 6.51 -1.09 -5.18
C LEU A 12 5.49 -1.79 -4.31
N ILE A 13 5.96 -2.70 -3.47
CA ILE A 13 5.10 -3.45 -2.57
C ILE A 13 5.05 -2.74 -1.23
N ILE A 14 3.85 -2.39 -0.80
CA ILE A 14 3.63 -1.75 0.48
C ILE A 14 2.82 -2.69 1.35
N ALA A 15 3.44 -3.18 2.42
CA ALA A 15 2.79 -4.10 3.33
C ALA A 15 2.38 -3.37 4.61
N ILE A 16 1.11 -3.42 4.94
CA ILE A 16 0.58 -2.85 6.19
C ILE A 16 0.18 -4.01 7.09
N THR A 17 0.96 -4.21 8.12
CA THR A 17 0.77 -5.30 9.06
C THR A 17 0.37 -4.74 10.44
N GLY A 18 0.32 -5.59 11.45
CA GLY A 18 -0.05 -5.17 12.80
C GLY A 18 0.98 -4.34 13.52
N ALA A 19 2.17 -4.17 12.95
CA ALA A 19 3.20 -3.36 13.56
C ALA A 19 2.87 -1.87 13.44
N THR A 20 3.51 -1.06 14.27
CA THR A 20 3.43 0.39 14.16
C THR A 20 3.98 0.81 12.81
N GLY A 21 3.38 1.76 12.18
CA GLY A 21 3.83 2.21 10.87
C GLY A 21 2.78 2.16 9.79
N ALA A 22 1.55 1.77 10.14
CA ALA A 22 0.45 1.77 9.19
C ALA A 22 0.28 3.15 8.55
N ILE A 23 0.45 4.20 9.35
CA ILE A 23 0.33 5.57 8.86
C ILE A 23 1.38 5.87 7.78
N TYR A 24 2.58 5.31 7.90
CA TYR A 24 3.63 5.53 6.90
C TYR A 24 3.28 4.86 5.58
N GLY A 25 2.69 3.67 5.65
CA GLY A 25 2.23 2.99 4.45
C GLY A 25 1.16 3.78 3.72
N VAL A 26 0.20 4.32 4.45
CA VAL A 26 -0.86 5.14 3.87
C VAL A 26 -0.29 6.41 3.26
N ARG A 27 0.63 7.08 3.96
CA ARG A 27 1.26 8.30 3.44
C ARG A 27 2.07 8.03 2.18
N LEU A 28 2.75 6.89 2.14
CA LEU A 28 3.50 6.51 0.96
C LEU A 28 2.59 6.25 -0.22
N LEU A 29 1.48 5.55 0.00
CA LEU A 29 0.48 5.34 -1.04
C LEU A 29 -0.07 6.67 -1.56
N GLN A 30 -0.37 7.59 -0.65
CA GLN A 30 -0.87 8.91 -1.03
C GLN A 30 0.16 9.69 -1.84
N ALA A 31 1.42 9.62 -1.44
CA ALA A 31 2.49 10.32 -2.12
C ALA A 31 2.75 9.77 -3.53
N LEU A 32 2.54 8.48 -3.71
CA LEU A 32 2.77 7.83 -5.00
C LEU A 32 1.54 7.79 -5.88
N GLN A 33 0.41 8.23 -5.36
CA GLN A 33 -0.82 8.24 -6.14
C GLN A 33 -0.68 9.20 -7.31
N GLY A 34 -0.89 8.69 -8.50
CA GLY A 34 -0.71 9.49 -9.70
C GLY A 34 0.70 9.49 -10.27
N ALA A 35 1.65 8.83 -9.62
CA ALA A 35 2.99 8.67 -10.16
C ALA A 35 2.95 7.70 -11.33
N ALA A 36 3.24 8.19 -12.52
CA ALA A 36 3.06 7.41 -13.75
C ALA A 36 4.07 6.27 -13.89
N ASP A 37 5.22 6.40 -13.23
CA ASP A 37 6.30 5.44 -13.36
C ASP A 37 6.40 4.49 -12.17
N VAL A 38 5.39 4.48 -11.29
CA VAL A 38 5.36 3.60 -10.14
C VAL A 38 4.01 2.91 -10.07
N GLU A 39 4.03 1.59 -9.95
CA GLU A 39 2.82 0.80 -9.71
C GLU A 39 2.86 0.32 -8.27
N THR A 40 1.90 0.76 -7.46
CA THR A 40 1.84 0.38 -6.05
C THR A 40 1.04 -0.90 -5.87
N HIS A 41 1.61 -1.82 -5.11
CA HIS A 41 0.97 -3.08 -4.74
C HIS A 41 0.77 -3.10 -3.24
N LEU A 42 -0.47 -3.19 -2.83
CA LEU A 42 -0.83 -3.11 -1.41
C LEU A 42 -1.14 -4.49 -0.86
N LEU A 43 -0.62 -4.71 0.34
CA LEU A 43 -0.81 -5.92 1.09
C LEU A 43 -1.18 -5.54 2.51
N MET A 44 -2.34 -5.98 3.00
CA MET A 44 -2.76 -5.68 4.37
C MET A 44 -3.14 -6.94 5.12
N SER A 45 -2.59 -7.08 6.32
CA SER A 45 -3.02 -8.14 7.23
C SER A 45 -4.28 -7.68 8.00
N PRO A 46 -5.04 -8.61 8.59
CA PRO A 46 -6.17 -8.21 9.44
C PRO A 46 -5.77 -7.27 10.57
N ALA A 47 -4.61 -7.49 11.18
CA ALA A 47 -4.10 -6.61 12.22
C ALA A 47 -3.76 -5.23 11.67
N GLY A 48 -3.25 -5.17 10.45
CA GLY A 48 -2.98 -3.89 9.80
C GLY A 48 -4.24 -3.10 9.56
N VAL A 49 -5.31 -3.77 9.14
CA VAL A 49 -6.61 -3.11 8.96
C VAL A 49 -7.12 -2.55 10.28
N MET A 50 -7.01 -3.32 11.36
CA MET A 50 -7.42 -2.85 12.68
C MET A 50 -6.64 -1.62 13.11
N ASN A 51 -5.33 -1.60 12.87
CA ASN A 51 -4.50 -0.46 13.23
C ASN A 51 -4.90 0.79 12.46
N LEU A 52 -5.24 0.64 11.19
CA LEU A 52 -5.70 1.78 10.40
C LEU A 52 -6.99 2.37 10.94
N GLN A 53 -7.90 1.53 11.36
CA GLN A 53 -9.16 1.99 11.94
C GLN A 53 -8.93 2.73 13.26
N HIS A 54 -8.01 2.23 14.09
CA HIS A 54 -7.72 2.85 15.37
C HIS A 54 -6.92 4.14 15.24
N GLU A 55 -5.92 4.15 14.36
CA GLU A 55 -5.00 5.27 14.29
C GLU A 55 -5.45 6.37 13.33
N LEU A 56 -6.08 6.00 12.23
CA LEU A 56 -6.41 6.93 11.17
C LEU A 56 -7.89 7.00 10.86
N ASP A 57 -8.70 6.18 11.54
CA ASP A 57 -10.13 6.08 11.27
C ASP A 57 -10.40 5.81 9.78
N MET A 58 -9.54 5.01 9.16
CA MET A 58 -9.66 4.61 7.77
C MET A 58 -10.08 3.16 7.66
N GLY A 59 -11.03 2.91 6.78
CA GLY A 59 -11.44 1.56 6.47
C GLY A 59 -10.55 0.94 5.41
N ARG A 60 -10.68 -0.39 5.27
CA ARG A 60 -9.91 -1.14 4.29
C ARG A 60 -10.12 -0.61 2.87
N ALA A 61 -11.38 -0.35 2.50
CA ALA A 61 -11.71 0.09 1.15
C ALA A 61 -11.06 1.43 0.82
N GLU A 62 -10.95 2.31 1.82
CA GLU A 62 -10.34 3.62 1.60
C GLU A 62 -8.87 3.50 1.27
N VAL A 63 -8.17 2.59 1.96
CA VAL A 63 -6.74 2.39 1.73
C VAL A 63 -6.52 1.64 0.42
N GLU A 64 -7.37 0.66 0.12
CA GLU A 64 -7.26 -0.09 -1.12
C GLU A 64 -7.43 0.80 -2.34
N ALA A 65 -8.26 1.82 -2.22
CA ALA A 65 -8.48 2.77 -3.31
C ALA A 65 -7.24 3.59 -3.66
N LEU A 66 -6.27 3.66 -2.74
CA LEU A 66 -5.04 4.41 -2.97
C LEU A 66 -3.99 3.62 -3.75
N ALA A 67 -4.14 2.31 -3.82
CA ALA A 67 -3.16 1.45 -4.46
C ALA A 67 -3.58 1.10 -5.88
N ASP A 68 -2.61 0.82 -6.73
CA ASP A 68 -2.90 0.37 -8.09
C ASP A 68 -3.33 -1.09 -8.11
N VAL A 69 -2.71 -1.93 -7.29
CA VAL A 69 -3.01 -3.35 -7.19
C VAL A 69 -3.13 -3.74 -5.73
N VAL A 70 -4.15 -4.51 -5.40
CA VAL A 70 -4.36 -4.99 -4.04
C VAL A 70 -4.20 -6.51 -4.03
N HIS A 71 -3.40 -7.00 -3.10
CA HIS A 71 -3.19 -8.43 -2.92
C HIS A 71 -3.90 -8.92 -1.67
N ASN A 72 -4.48 -10.10 -1.78
CA ASN A 72 -5.11 -10.75 -0.63
C ASN A 72 -4.03 -11.46 0.18
N VAL A 73 -4.04 -11.25 1.49
CA VAL A 73 -3.05 -11.88 2.39
C VAL A 73 -3.09 -13.41 2.28
N ARG A 74 -4.27 -13.97 2.03
CA ARG A 74 -4.41 -15.42 1.88
C ARG A 74 -3.64 -15.99 0.71
N ASP A 75 -3.43 -15.19 -0.32
CA ASP A 75 -2.73 -15.62 -1.52
C ASP A 75 -1.23 -15.71 -1.30
N ILE A 76 -0.75 -15.16 -0.20
CA ILE A 76 0.68 -15.06 0.08
C ILE A 76 1.10 -16.07 1.13
N GLY A 77 0.18 -16.45 1.96
CA GLY A 77 0.43 -17.38 3.07
C GLY A 77 0.60 -18.83 2.65
#